data_757124a3ec3e7c6de9f3c0c52c5bbb5f
#
_entry.id   757124a3ec3e7c6de9f3c0c52c5bbb5f
#
_cell.length_a   1.000
_cell.length_b   1.000
_cell.length_c   1.000
_cell.angle_alpha   90.00
_cell.angle_beta   90.00
_cell.angle_gamma   90.00
#
_symmetry.space_group_name_H-M   'P 1'
#
loop_
_entity.id
_entity.type
_entity.pdbx_description
1 polymer ?
#
loop_
_entity_poly.entity_id
_entity_poly.type
_entity_poly.pdbx_seq_one_letter_code
_entity_poly.pdbx_strand_id
1 'polypeptide(L)'
;VPVDGLVICYDDTAYAAGGSVTGHHATRAGFAFKWQDEAVDTRLRYIEWSCAVSTISPVAVFEPVQIEGTTVSRASLCNLTEIERLGVGKECTLSVIKANKIIPKCIAVKDAVGAVEIPKECPVCHHPTRIFVSKNSGVKTLHCTNPDCTAKNVKKFSRFVSKSGMDIDGLSVQSGFVQCSV
;
A
#
# COMPACT_ATOMS: atom_id res chain seq x y z
N VAL A 1 9.86 7.02 -26.37
CA VAL A 1 9.88 7.44 -24.97
C VAL A 1 8.74 6.71 -24.26
N PRO A 2 9.02 5.94 -23.20
CA PRO A 2 7.96 5.30 -22.43
C PRO A 2 7.12 6.36 -21.74
N VAL A 3 5.79 6.32 -21.97
CA VAL A 3 4.82 7.21 -21.36
C VAL A 3 3.76 6.40 -20.63
N ASP A 4 3.23 6.91 -19.52
CA ASP A 4 2.22 6.23 -18.70
C ASP A 4 0.79 6.57 -19.13
N GLY A 5 0.61 7.54 -20.04
CA GLY A 5 -0.68 7.95 -20.57
C GLY A 5 -0.57 9.15 -21.48
N LEU A 6 -1.73 9.61 -21.93
CA LEU A 6 -1.89 10.81 -22.74
C LEU A 6 -2.84 11.77 -22.03
N VAL A 7 -2.60 13.07 -22.18
CA VAL A 7 -3.56 14.08 -21.77
C VAL A 7 -4.18 14.67 -23.04
N ILE A 8 -5.49 14.54 -23.16
CA ILE A 8 -6.28 15.06 -24.28
C ILE A 8 -6.92 16.35 -23.80
N CYS A 9 -6.54 17.47 -24.38
CA CYS A 9 -7.08 18.77 -24.05
C CYS A 9 -7.90 19.34 -25.19
N TYR A 10 -8.80 20.25 -24.87
CA TYR A 10 -9.48 21.06 -25.90
C TYR A 10 -8.47 21.99 -26.57
N ASP A 11 -8.56 22.10 -27.87
CA ASP A 11 -7.71 23.01 -28.66
C ASP A 11 -8.07 24.50 -28.42
N ASP A 12 -9.37 24.80 -28.24
CA ASP A 12 -9.84 26.11 -27.84
C ASP A 12 -9.61 26.37 -26.35
N THR A 13 -8.64 27.24 -26.05
CA THR A 13 -8.27 27.57 -24.66
C THR A 13 -9.36 28.37 -23.92
N ALA A 14 -10.18 29.17 -24.62
CA ALA A 14 -11.28 29.90 -24.02
C ALA A 14 -12.41 28.93 -23.60
N TYR A 15 -12.72 27.96 -24.43
CA TYR A 15 -13.67 26.89 -24.10
C TYR A 15 -13.15 26.05 -22.93
N ALA A 16 -11.87 25.67 -22.94
CA ALA A 16 -11.24 24.93 -21.88
C ALA A 16 -11.28 25.66 -20.52
N ALA A 17 -11.06 27.01 -20.54
CA ALA A 17 -11.10 27.83 -19.33
C ALA A 17 -12.53 27.97 -18.74
N GLY A 18 -13.58 27.86 -19.58
CA GLY A 18 -14.99 27.88 -19.16
C GLY A 18 -15.45 26.59 -18.43
N GLY A 19 -14.63 25.57 -18.37
CA GLY A 19 -14.95 24.29 -17.71
C GLY A 19 -15.11 24.40 -16.20
N SER A 20 -15.83 23.43 -15.60
CA SER A 20 -15.98 23.36 -14.14
C SER A 20 -14.62 23.17 -13.44
N VAL A 21 -14.41 23.88 -12.32
CA VAL A 21 -13.19 23.79 -11.52
C VAL A 21 -13.24 22.54 -10.62
N THR A 22 -12.15 21.79 -10.56
CA THR A 22 -11.98 20.67 -9.62
C THR A 22 -11.63 21.17 -8.22
N GLY A 23 -11.71 20.33 -7.19
CA GLY A 23 -11.31 20.67 -5.82
C GLY A 23 -9.84 21.11 -5.64
N HIS A 24 -9.02 20.98 -6.68
CA HIS A 24 -7.63 21.47 -6.73
C HIS A 24 -7.45 22.75 -7.56
N HIS A 25 -8.52 23.48 -7.80
CA HIS A 25 -8.53 24.71 -8.60
C HIS A 25 -8.08 24.53 -10.07
N ALA A 26 -8.02 23.29 -10.57
CA ALA A 26 -7.75 22.99 -11.96
C ALA A 26 -9.06 22.92 -12.75
N THR A 27 -9.13 23.58 -13.91
CA THR A 27 -10.26 23.48 -14.81
C THR A 27 -10.33 22.07 -15.41
N ARG A 28 -11.54 21.55 -15.67
CA ARG A 28 -11.74 20.32 -16.44
C ARG A 28 -11.52 20.57 -17.94
N ALA A 29 -10.33 21.02 -18.26
CA ALA A 29 -9.95 21.40 -19.62
C ALA A 29 -9.53 20.21 -20.49
N GLY A 30 -9.52 19.00 -19.95
CA GLY A 30 -9.10 17.81 -20.68
C GLY A 30 -9.34 16.50 -19.91
N PHE A 31 -8.90 15.42 -20.53
CA PHE A 31 -9.04 14.06 -20.03
C PHE A 31 -7.68 13.35 -20.02
N ALA A 32 -7.38 12.65 -18.93
CA ALA A 32 -6.24 11.73 -18.90
C ALA A 32 -6.67 10.38 -19.46
N PHE A 33 -6.01 9.95 -20.52
CA PHE A 33 -6.11 8.59 -21.05
C PHE A 33 -4.92 7.78 -20.55
N LYS A 34 -5.19 6.71 -19.83
CA LYS A 34 -4.16 5.76 -19.36
C LYS A 34 -4.34 4.41 -20.02
N TRP A 35 -3.22 3.79 -20.39
CA TRP A 35 -3.26 2.40 -20.83
C TRP A 35 -3.68 1.50 -19.69
N GLN A 36 -4.27 0.37 -20.05
CA GLN A 36 -4.56 -0.68 -19.09
C GLN A 36 -3.24 -1.28 -18.61
N ASP A 37 -3.09 -1.38 -17.29
CA ASP A 37 -1.92 -2.01 -16.69
C ASP A 37 -1.87 -3.51 -17.07
N GLU A 38 -0.70 -4.03 -17.38
CA GLU A 38 -0.49 -5.46 -17.65
C GLU A 38 -0.63 -6.24 -16.33
N ALA A 39 -1.54 -7.20 -16.31
CA ALA A 39 -1.74 -8.08 -15.17
C ALA A 39 -0.98 -9.39 -15.39
N VAL A 40 -0.20 -9.80 -14.40
CA VAL A 40 0.53 -11.06 -14.39
C VAL A 40 0.06 -11.92 -13.23
N ASP A 41 -0.23 -13.19 -13.51
CA ASP A 41 -0.64 -14.15 -12.49
C ASP A 41 0.59 -14.78 -11.82
N THR A 42 0.53 -14.89 -10.50
CA THR A 42 1.61 -15.46 -9.68
C THR A 42 1.06 -16.20 -8.47
N ARG A 43 1.80 -17.18 -7.96
CA ARG A 43 1.38 -17.97 -6.80
C ARG A 43 1.77 -17.29 -5.50
N LEU A 44 0.80 -17.14 -4.59
CA LEU A 44 1.05 -16.69 -3.23
C LEU A 44 1.94 -17.70 -2.50
N ARG A 45 3.01 -17.22 -1.84
CA ARG A 45 3.85 -18.01 -0.95
C ARG A 45 3.37 -17.91 0.49
N TYR A 46 3.25 -16.68 1.01
CA TYR A 46 2.74 -16.39 2.34
C TYR A 46 2.35 -14.91 2.46
N ILE A 47 1.68 -14.58 3.54
CA ILE A 47 1.40 -13.19 3.91
C ILE A 47 2.34 -12.78 5.03
N GLU A 48 3.10 -11.72 4.78
CA GLU A 48 3.93 -11.06 5.79
C GLU A 48 3.13 -9.95 6.46
N TRP A 49 3.18 -9.90 7.78
CA TRP A 49 2.51 -8.87 8.57
C TRP A 49 3.51 -7.82 9.02
N SER A 50 3.43 -6.63 8.46
CA SER A 50 4.33 -5.52 8.74
C SER A 50 3.68 -4.54 9.71
N CYS A 51 4.36 -4.28 10.84
CA CYS A 51 3.89 -3.31 11.82
C CYS A 51 4.40 -1.91 11.48
N ALA A 52 3.47 -0.97 11.27
CA ALA A 52 3.79 0.43 11.01
C ALA A 52 2.99 1.34 11.94
N VAL A 53 3.66 2.16 12.72
CA VAL A 53 3.09 3.06 13.76
C VAL A 53 2.20 2.31 14.76
N SER A 54 0.97 2.00 14.42
CA SER A 54 0.03 1.22 15.24
C SER A 54 -0.70 0.16 14.43
N THR A 55 -0.64 0.25 13.12
CA THR A 55 -1.36 -0.64 12.20
C THR A 55 -0.45 -1.75 11.74
N ILE A 56 -0.97 -2.97 11.74
CA ILE A 56 -0.31 -4.15 11.18
C ILE A 56 -0.93 -4.39 9.81
N SER A 57 -0.12 -4.18 8.77
CA SER A 57 -0.56 -4.26 7.38
C SER A 57 -0.11 -5.56 6.73
N PRO A 58 -0.99 -6.25 5.99
CA PRO A 58 -0.65 -7.45 5.26
C PRO A 58 0.09 -7.12 3.97
N VAL A 59 1.14 -7.88 3.68
CA VAL A 59 1.91 -7.83 2.44
C VAL A 59 1.92 -9.24 1.85
N ALA A 60 1.40 -9.40 0.64
CA ALA A 60 1.50 -10.65 -0.09
C ALA A 60 2.95 -10.84 -0.56
N VAL A 61 3.55 -11.97 -0.24
CA VAL A 61 4.82 -12.45 -0.77
C VAL A 61 4.52 -13.61 -1.70
N PHE A 62 4.94 -13.50 -2.96
CA PHE A 62 4.58 -14.43 -4.02
C PHE A 62 5.79 -14.82 -4.88
N GLU A 63 5.61 -15.79 -5.76
CA GLU A 63 6.64 -16.17 -6.72
C GLU A 63 7.07 -14.96 -7.57
N PRO A 64 8.38 -14.69 -7.70
CA PRO A 64 8.85 -13.53 -8.45
C PRO A 64 8.35 -13.55 -9.90
N VAL A 65 7.78 -12.45 -10.35
CA VAL A 65 7.30 -12.25 -11.72
C VAL A 65 7.88 -11.00 -12.35
N GLN A 66 8.02 -11.02 -13.65
CA GLN A 66 8.43 -9.86 -14.42
C GLN A 66 7.21 -9.03 -14.81
N ILE A 67 7.18 -7.77 -14.40
CA ILE A 67 6.13 -6.83 -14.79
C ILE A 67 6.81 -5.54 -15.24
N GLU A 68 6.57 -5.14 -16.50
CA GLU A 68 7.15 -3.92 -17.08
C GLU A 68 8.68 -3.79 -16.86
N GLY A 69 9.42 -4.87 -17.13
CA GLY A 69 10.89 -4.87 -17.07
C GLY A 69 11.49 -4.92 -15.67
N THR A 70 10.70 -5.09 -14.61
CA THR A 70 11.19 -5.26 -13.24
C THR A 70 10.65 -6.53 -12.59
N THR A 71 11.48 -7.15 -11.74
CA THR A 71 11.07 -8.32 -10.97
C THR A 71 10.32 -7.88 -9.72
N VAL A 72 9.09 -8.36 -9.56
CA VAL A 72 8.23 -8.09 -8.41
C VAL A 72 7.93 -9.39 -7.68
N SER A 73 8.02 -9.38 -6.35
CA SER A 73 7.73 -10.54 -5.49
C SER A 73 6.89 -10.18 -4.26
N ARG A 74 6.51 -8.92 -4.13
CA ARG A 74 5.77 -8.41 -2.96
C ARG A 74 4.75 -7.36 -3.41
N ALA A 75 3.53 -7.42 -2.85
CA ALA A 75 2.51 -6.39 -3.04
C ALA A 75 1.72 -6.15 -1.74
N SER A 76 1.40 -4.89 -1.45
CA SER A 76 0.56 -4.58 -0.29
C SER A 76 -0.87 -5.06 -0.51
N LEU A 77 -1.44 -5.71 0.51
CA LEU A 77 -2.87 -6.02 0.60
C LEU A 77 -3.64 -4.97 1.40
N CYS A 78 -3.00 -3.86 1.73
CA CYS A 78 -3.54 -2.69 2.42
C CYS A 78 -4.08 -2.98 3.82
N ASN A 79 -5.17 -3.76 3.95
CA ASN A 79 -5.88 -4.00 5.20
C ASN A 79 -6.71 -5.30 5.15
N LEU A 80 -7.38 -5.64 6.26
CA LEU A 80 -8.19 -6.87 6.35
C LEU A 80 -9.41 -6.85 5.43
N THR A 81 -10.04 -5.69 5.24
CA THR A 81 -11.17 -5.56 4.31
C THR A 81 -10.77 -5.90 2.89
N GLU A 82 -9.57 -5.53 2.48
CA GLU A 82 -9.07 -5.83 1.14
C GLU A 82 -8.76 -7.33 0.97
N ILE A 83 -8.23 -8.00 2.00
CA ILE A 83 -8.08 -9.45 2.02
C ILE A 83 -9.44 -10.14 1.84
N GLU A 84 -10.45 -9.70 2.61
CA GLU A 84 -11.82 -10.25 2.51
C GLU A 84 -12.44 -9.96 1.13
N ARG A 85 -12.30 -8.74 0.62
CA ARG A 85 -12.83 -8.33 -0.69
C ARG A 85 -12.23 -9.13 -1.85
N LEU A 86 -10.93 -9.37 -1.81
CA LEU A 86 -10.23 -10.15 -2.83
C LEU A 86 -10.41 -11.66 -2.65
N GLY A 87 -10.85 -12.11 -1.48
CA GLY A 87 -10.97 -13.53 -1.16
C GLY A 87 -9.61 -14.23 -1.07
N VAL A 88 -8.59 -13.56 -0.50
CA VAL A 88 -7.24 -14.14 -0.37
C VAL A 88 -7.28 -15.34 0.56
N GLY A 89 -6.78 -16.50 0.10
CA GLY A 89 -6.62 -17.73 0.88
C GLY A 89 -5.16 -18.02 1.24
N LYS A 90 -4.93 -19.12 1.96
CA LYS A 90 -3.56 -19.59 2.27
C LYS A 90 -2.79 -19.97 1.01
N GLU A 91 -3.47 -20.60 0.08
CA GLU A 91 -2.96 -20.94 -1.25
C GLU A 91 -3.88 -20.31 -2.28
N CYS A 92 -3.32 -19.51 -3.15
CA CYS A 92 -4.07 -18.87 -4.21
C CYS A 92 -3.14 -18.35 -5.31
N THR A 93 -3.71 -18.09 -6.48
CA THR A 93 -3.06 -17.36 -7.56
C THR A 93 -3.49 -15.90 -7.48
N LEU A 94 -2.52 -14.99 -7.43
CA LEU A 94 -2.73 -13.55 -7.40
C LEU A 94 -2.55 -12.97 -8.80
N SER A 95 -3.47 -12.13 -9.24
CA SER A 95 -3.25 -11.27 -10.41
C SER A 95 -2.69 -9.94 -9.94
N VAL A 96 -1.47 -9.63 -10.34
CA VAL A 96 -0.70 -8.46 -9.88
C VAL A 96 -0.43 -7.52 -11.05
N ILE A 97 -0.59 -6.23 -10.82
CA ILE A 97 -0.23 -5.13 -11.72
C ILE A 97 0.81 -4.22 -11.06
N LYS A 98 1.43 -3.35 -11.86
CA LYS A 98 2.18 -2.19 -11.35
C LYS A 98 1.36 -0.92 -11.52
N ALA A 99 0.57 -0.58 -10.53
CA ALA A 99 -0.22 0.64 -10.55
C ALA A 99 0.68 1.87 -10.75
N ASN A 100 0.32 2.72 -11.72
CA ASN A 100 1.13 3.85 -12.17
C ASN A 100 2.57 3.47 -12.57
N LYS A 101 2.79 2.24 -13.04
CA LYS A 101 4.10 1.67 -13.41
C LYS A 101 5.14 1.61 -12.30
N ILE A 102 4.73 1.81 -11.05
CA ILE A 102 5.64 1.90 -9.90
C ILE A 102 5.24 0.94 -8.78
N ILE A 103 3.97 0.94 -8.37
CA ILE A 103 3.52 0.28 -7.14
C ILE A 103 2.86 -1.07 -7.45
N PRO A 104 3.46 -2.21 -6.99
CA PRO A 104 2.83 -3.51 -7.12
C PRO A 104 1.51 -3.57 -6.34
N LYS A 105 0.44 -3.98 -7.00
CA LYS A 105 -0.90 -4.10 -6.43
C LYS A 105 -1.55 -5.41 -6.86
N CYS A 106 -2.14 -6.13 -5.91
CA CYS A 106 -2.99 -7.27 -6.19
C CYS A 106 -4.39 -6.77 -6.58
N ILE A 107 -4.91 -7.20 -7.72
CA ILE A 107 -6.22 -6.78 -8.25
C ILE A 107 -7.25 -7.89 -8.23
N ALA A 108 -6.84 -9.15 -8.32
CA ALA A 108 -7.72 -10.31 -8.27
C ALA A 108 -7.02 -11.52 -7.64
N VAL A 109 -7.82 -12.45 -7.20
CA VAL A 109 -7.38 -13.73 -6.62
C VAL A 109 -8.15 -14.86 -7.30
N LYS A 110 -7.47 -15.95 -7.62
CA LYS A 110 -8.01 -17.17 -8.21
C LYS A 110 -7.64 -18.37 -7.34
N ASP A 111 -8.45 -19.42 -7.38
CA ASP A 111 -8.17 -20.73 -6.77
C ASP A 111 -7.78 -20.64 -5.28
N ALA A 112 -8.46 -19.77 -4.53
CA ALA A 112 -8.16 -19.56 -3.13
C ALA A 112 -8.61 -20.78 -2.29
N VAL A 113 -7.70 -21.32 -1.49
CA VAL A 113 -7.97 -22.42 -0.56
C VAL A 113 -7.67 -21.97 0.86
N GLY A 114 -8.61 -22.26 1.76
CA GLY A 114 -8.51 -21.88 3.16
C GLY A 114 -8.54 -20.37 3.42
N ALA A 115 -8.63 -20.00 4.68
CA ALA A 115 -8.61 -18.59 5.09
C ALA A 115 -7.20 -18.15 5.52
N VAL A 116 -6.91 -16.88 5.32
CA VAL A 116 -5.69 -16.26 5.84
C VAL A 116 -5.72 -16.22 7.36
N GLU A 117 -4.64 -16.63 7.99
CA GLU A 117 -4.49 -16.51 9.45
C GLU A 117 -4.14 -15.06 9.81
N ILE A 118 -5.02 -14.46 10.59
CA ILE A 118 -4.78 -13.12 11.15
C ILE A 118 -3.97 -13.29 12.43
N PRO A 119 -2.80 -12.64 12.56
CA PRO A 119 -1.95 -12.80 13.74
C PRO A 119 -2.66 -12.27 14.99
N LYS A 120 -2.70 -13.07 16.02
CA LYS A 120 -3.23 -12.71 17.35
C LYS A 120 -2.24 -11.89 18.17
N GLU A 121 -0.98 -11.90 17.76
CA GLU A 121 0.12 -11.18 18.41
C GLU A 121 0.83 -10.27 17.42
N CYS A 122 1.36 -9.16 17.95
CA CYS A 122 2.16 -8.23 17.17
C CYS A 122 3.47 -8.88 16.73
N PRO A 123 3.87 -8.80 15.45
CA PRO A 123 5.11 -9.42 14.97
C PRO A 123 6.38 -8.79 15.54
N VAL A 124 6.28 -7.64 16.24
CA VAL A 124 7.44 -6.91 16.79
C VAL A 124 7.55 -7.06 18.31
N CYS A 125 6.46 -6.87 19.05
CA CYS A 125 6.50 -6.85 20.51
C CYS A 125 5.71 -7.98 21.18
N HIS A 126 5.13 -8.89 20.40
CA HIS A 126 4.37 -10.07 20.84
C HIS A 126 3.16 -9.79 21.75
N HIS A 127 2.76 -8.53 21.90
CA HIS A 127 1.52 -8.18 22.59
C HIS A 127 0.30 -8.51 21.73
N PRO A 128 -0.86 -8.72 22.34
CA PRO A 128 -2.08 -9.02 21.63
C PRO A 128 -2.41 -7.97 20.55
N THR A 129 -3.00 -8.44 19.47
CA THR A 129 -3.52 -7.58 18.41
C THR A 129 -5.02 -7.39 18.55
N ARG A 130 -5.55 -6.33 17.96
CA ARG A 130 -6.98 -6.04 17.94
C ARG A 130 -7.40 -5.55 16.56
N ILE A 131 -8.54 -6.06 16.08
CA ILE A 131 -9.17 -5.55 14.87
C ILE A 131 -9.94 -4.28 15.23
N PHE A 132 -9.66 -3.21 14.50
CA PHE A 132 -10.38 -1.95 14.56
C PHE A 132 -11.21 -1.78 13.30
N VAL A 133 -12.47 -1.41 13.47
CA VAL A 133 -13.39 -1.11 12.36
C VAL A 133 -13.65 0.39 12.33
N SER A 134 -13.31 1.03 11.23
CA SER A 134 -13.56 2.46 11.03
C SER A 134 -15.07 2.74 10.97
N LYS A 135 -15.56 3.65 11.81
CA LYS A 135 -16.98 4.02 11.87
C LYS A 135 -17.49 4.67 10.57
N ASN A 136 -16.62 5.39 9.87
CA ASN A 136 -17.01 6.14 8.67
C ASN A 136 -16.93 5.29 7.39
N SER A 137 -15.94 4.39 7.29
CA SER A 137 -15.67 3.64 6.06
C SER A 137 -15.89 2.13 6.18
N GLY A 138 -16.14 1.61 7.39
CA GLY A 138 -16.26 0.18 7.63
C GLY A 138 -14.95 -0.61 7.44
N VAL A 139 -13.84 0.04 7.15
CA VAL A 139 -12.54 -0.60 6.88
C VAL A 139 -12.01 -1.25 8.15
N LYS A 140 -11.66 -2.53 8.04
CA LYS A 140 -11.06 -3.33 9.11
C LYS A 140 -9.55 -3.26 9.03
N THR A 141 -8.93 -2.83 10.12
CA THR A 141 -7.47 -2.76 10.26
C THR A 141 -7.01 -3.51 11.51
N LEU A 142 -5.83 -4.11 11.45
CA LEU A 142 -5.23 -4.82 12.58
C LEU A 142 -4.28 -3.88 13.33
N HIS A 143 -4.40 -3.83 14.65
CA HIS A 143 -3.60 -2.94 15.49
C HIS A 143 -2.90 -3.70 16.62
N CYS A 144 -1.67 -3.28 16.92
CA CYS A 144 -0.99 -3.68 18.15
C CYS A 144 -1.59 -2.91 19.34
N THR A 145 -1.92 -3.62 20.43
CA THR A 145 -2.49 -3.01 21.63
C THR A 145 -1.46 -2.34 22.54
N ASN A 146 -0.16 -2.71 22.39
CA ASN A 146 0.90 -2.14 23.23
C ASN A 146 1.18 -0.68 22.83
N PRO A 147 1.01 0.31 23.74
CA PRO A 147 1.35 1.72 23.48
C PRO A 147 2.86 1.93 23.24
N ASP A 148 3.70 1.13 23.91
CA ASP A 148 5.16 1.25 23.91
C ASP A 148 5.83 0.28 22.94
N CYS A 149 5.10 -0.20 21.94
CA CYS A 149 5.65 -1.05 20.90
C CYS A 149 6.81 -0.34 20.17
N THR A 150 7.96 -1.00 20.07
CA THR A 150 9.16 -0.46 19.43
C THR A 150 8.89 0.03 18.01
N ALA A 151 8.07 -0.69 17.22
CA ALA A 151 7.69 -0.25 15.89
C ALA A 151 6.94 1.10 15.90
N LYS A 152 6.10 1.35 16.92
CA LYS A 152 5.42 2.65 17.07
C LYS A 152 6.40 3.76 17.39
N ASN A 153 7.35 3.52 18.29
CA ASN A 153 8.33 4.50 18.71
C ASN A 153 9.28 4.88 17.58
N VAL A 154 9.80 3.89 16.84
CA VAL A 154 10.64 4.11 15.65
C VAL A 154 9.91 4.95 14.60
N LYS A 155 8.63 4.67 14.34
CA LYS A 155 7.85 5.45 13.36
C LYS A 155 7.51 6.85 13.86
N LYS A 156 7.21 7.03 15.15
CA LYS A 156 7.03 8.37 15.74
C LYS A 156 8.30 9.20 15.58
N PHE A 157 9.45 8.60 15.90
CA PHE A 157 10.75 9.22 15.73
C PHE A 157 11.04 9.58 14.27
N SER A 158 10.84 8.61 13.33
CA SER A 158 11.03 8.86 11.91
C SER A 158 10.17 10.01 11.37
N ARG A 159 8.92 10.11 11.83
CA ARG A 159 8.04 11.23 11.46
C ARG A 159 8.52 12.55 12.06
N PHE A 160 9.00 12.52 13.30
CA PHE A 160 9.53 13.70 13.97
C PHE A 160 10.76 14.27 13.23
N VAL A 161 11.68 13.43 12.77
CA VAL A 161 12.88 13.85 12.04
C VAL A 161 12.68 14.09 10.54
N SER A 162 11.55 13.67 9.96
CA SER A 162 11.27 13.80 8.54
C SER A 162 11.02 15.25 8.10
N LYS A 163 10.95 15.49 6.78
CA LYS A 163 10.61 16.80 6.19
C LYS A 163 9.32 17.43 6.72
N SER A 164 8.34 16.60 7.11
CA SER A 164 7.10 17.07 7.72
C SER A 164 7.20 17.39 9.22
N GLY A 165 8.35 17.14 9.83
CA GLY A 165 8.65 17.43 11.24
C GLY A 165 9.81 18.41 11.37
N MET A 166 10.95 17.95 11.90
CA MET A 166 12.14 18.79 12.16
C MET A 166 13.09 18.91 10.96
N ASP A 167 12.82 18.20 9.85
CA ASP A 167 13.64 18.19 8.61
C ASP A 167 15.14 17.94 8.89
N ILE A 168 15.45 16.88 9.65
CA ILE A 168 16.82 16.54 10.01
C ILE A 168 17.41 15.59 8.96
N ASP A 169 18.33 16.09 8.16
CA ASP A 169 19.03 15.30 7.15
C ASP A 169 19.89 14.18 7.77
N GLY A 170 19.96 13.03 7.09
CA GLY A 170 20.77 11.88 7.49
C GLY A 170 20.13 10.97 8.55
N LEU A 171 18.98 11.34 9.13
CA LEU A 171 18.23 10.47 10.03
C LEU A 171 17.10 9.74 9.30
N SER A 172 17.16 8.41 9.32
CA SER A 172 16.18 7.54 8.69
C SER A 172 15.67 6.47 9.66
N VAL A 173 14.68 5.68 9.22
CA VAL A 173 14.20 4.51 9.97
C VAL A 173 15.33 3.54 10.30
N GLN A 174 16.29 3.37 9.39
CA GLN A 174 17.45 2.49 9.57
C GLN A 174 18.38 3.02 10.65
N SER A 175 18.62 4.32 10.71
CA SER A 175 19.43 4.96 11.77
C SER A 175 18.78 4.81 13.15
N GLY A 176 17.45 4.84 13.25
CA GLY A 176 16.72 4.67 14.51
C GLY A 176 16.77 3.24 15.07
N PHE A 177 16.94 2.21 14.22
CA PHE A 177 17.11 0.83 14.68
C PHE A 177 18.49 0.57 15.29
N VAL A 178 19.53 1.27 14.85
CA VAL A 178 20.90 1.11 15.36
C VAL A 178 21.07 1.72 16.77
N GLN A 179 20.30 2.74 17.12
CA GLN A 179 20.39 3.40 18.43
C GLN A 179 19.51 2.79 19.52
N CYS A 180 18.59 1.88 19.20
CA CYS A 180 17.78 1.18 20.20
C CYS A 180 18.41 -0.14 20.71
N SER A 181 19.68 -0.36 20.45
CA SER A 181 20.44 -1.55 20.88
C SER A 181 21.43 -1.22 22.03
N VAL A 182 21.06 -0.30 22.93
CA VAL A 182 21.80 -0.03 24.18
C VAL A 182 20.88 -0.19 25.36
#